data_d31b69e8f05270265db4cb68b4b08b1b
#
_entry.id   d31b69e8f05270265db4cb68b4b08b1b
#
_cell.length_a   1.000
_cell.length_b   1.000
_cell.length_c   1.000
_cell.angle_alpha   90.00
_cell.angle_beta   90.00
_cell.angle_gamma   90.00
#
_symmetry.space_group_name_H-M   'P 1'
#
loop_
_entity.id
_entity.type
_entity.pdbx_description
1 polymer ?
#
loop_
_entity_poly.entity_id
_entity_poly.type
_entity_poly.pdbx_seq_one_letter_code
_entity_poly.pdbx_strand_id
1 'polypeptide(L)'
;AYLADVNDYPSNKMLLDMIPEQDRNSLSAKWLINKVEVLSHQIIGAECPGFTFIDSNGKSVSLKDFRGKIVVLDFCASWCGPCRKEMRSMLTIYNDLKADDLEFISVSLDDSEAKWRKMLDEEKLPWVMLWDKTGFPKNSKTPSAIQAAYGFYSIPFLVVIDKEGKLAARNVRGEQVREAILKIRK
;
A
#
# COMPACT_ATOMS: atom_id res chain seq x y z
N ALA A 1 16.39 -14.98 25.65
CA ALA A 1 16.19 -13.76 24.85
C ALA A 1 15.04 -14.01 23.89
N TYR A 2 13.88 -13.43 24.14
CA TYR A 2 12.79 -13.38 23.18
C TYR A 2 13.32 -12.60 21.99
N LEU A 3 13.48 -13.26 20.85
CA LEU A 3 13.62 -12.58 19.56
C LEU A 3 12.31 -11.82 19.37
N ALA A 4 12.35 -10.50 19.56
CA ALA A 4 11.23 -9.65 19.21
C ALA A 4 10.83 -9.97 17.77
N ASP A 5 9.53 -10.16 17.52
CA ASP A 5 9.04 -10.35 16.16
C ASP A 5 9.62 -9.23 15.30
N VAL A 6 10.46 -9.59 14.34
CA VAL A 6 11.22 -8.62 13.52
C VAL A 6 10.29 -7.61 12.82
N ASN A 7 8.99 -7.80 12.86
CA ASN A 7 7.96 -6.97 12.21
C ASN A 7 6.99 -6.30 13.21
N ASP A 8 7.22 -6.40 14.50
CA ASP A 8 6.37 -5.78 15.51
C ASP A 8 6.87 -4.37 15.87
N TYR A 9 6.00 -3.36 15.67
CA TYR A 9 6.32 -1.96 15.96
C TYR A 9 6.64 -1.73 17.45
N PRO A 10 5.80 -2.15 18.42
CA PRO A 10 6.05 -1.91 19.83
C PRO A 10 7.41 -2.42 20.30
N SER A 11 7.77 -3.65 19.93
CA SER A 11 9.06 -4.25 20.32
C SER A 11 10.26 -3.51 19.72
N ASN A 12 10.18 -3.16 18.41
CA ASN A 12 11.27 -2.41 17.76
C ASN A 12 11.38 -0.98 18.33
N LYS A 13 10.25 -0.33 18.64
CA LYS A 13 10.22 1.00 19.26
C LYS A 13 10.85 0.96 20.65
N MET A 14 10.52 -0.04 21.47
CA MET A 14 11.12 -0.24 22.78
C MET A 14 12.63 -0.42 22.68
N LEU A 15 13.11 -1.25 21.75
CA LEU A 15 14.56 -1.43 21.53
C LEU A 15 15.24 -0.12 21.12
N LEU A 16 14.62 0.68 20.27
CA LEU A 16 15.14 1.98 19.86
C LEU A 16 15.23 2.95 21.05
N ASP A 17 14.21 2.96 21.92
CA ASP A 17 14.18 3.85 23.10
C ASP A 17 15.25 3.48 24.16
N MET A 18 15.73 2.23 24.15
CA MET A 18 16.84 1.78 25.00
C MET A 18 18.22 2.22 24.49
N ILE A 19 18.34 2.68 23.22
CA ILE A 19 19.61 3.15 22.66
C ILE A 19 19.87 4.60 23.12
N PRO A 20 20.97 4.87 23.87
CA PRO A 20 21.35 6.21 24.24
C PRO A 20 21.52 7.12 23.00
N GLU A 21 21.19 8.40 23.15
CA GLU A 21 21.18 9.34 22.02
C GLU A 21 22.56 9.43 21.33
N GLN A 22 23.64 9.40 22.10
CA GLN A 22 25.01 9.41 21.58
C GLN A 22 25.33 8.21 20.66
N ASP A 23 24.64 7.07 20.84
CA ASP A 23 24.90 5.82 20.11
C ASP A 23 23.97 5.67 18.88
N ARG A 24 23.01 6.59 18.69
CA ARG A 24 22.05 6.56 17.58
C ARG A 24 22.66 6.80 16.19
N ASN A 25 23.93 7.23 16.14
CA ASN A 25 24.67 7.38 14.89
C ASN A 25 25.30 6.09 14.36
N SER A 26 25.32 5.01 15.15
CA SER A 26 25.81 3.70 14.71
C SER A 26 24.98 3.13 13.55
N LEU A 27 25.58 2.27 12.72
CA LEU A 27 24.87 1.62 11.59
C LEU A 27 23.65 0.83 12.06
N SER A 28 23.79 0.09 13.18
CA SER A 28 22.70 -0.71 13.75
C SER A 28 21.57 0.16 14.27
N ALA A 29 21.88 1.28 14.92
CA ALA A 29 20.86 2.21 15.39
C ALA A 29 20.14 2.89 14.23
N LYS A 30 20.83 3.35 13.20
CA LYS A 30 20.23 3.92 11.98
C LYS A 30 19.32 2.92 11.28
N TRP A 31 19.73 1.66 11.20
CA TRP A 31 18.87 0.60 10.67
C TRP A 31 17.58 0.44 11.50
N LEU A 32 17.69 0.43 12.83
CA LEU A 32 16.53 0.30 13.72
C LEU A 32 15.62 1.54 13.67
N ILE A 33 16.20 2.74 13.61
CA ILE A 33 15.44 3.99 13.41
C ILE A 33 14.58 3.92 12.14
N ASN A 34 15.21 3.60 11.02
CA ASN A 34 14.49 3.45 9.74
C ASN A 34 13.42 2.36 9.80
N LYS A 35 13.72 1.24 10.47
CA LYS A 35 12.75 0.15 10.65
C LYS A 35 11.55 0.59 11.47
N VAL A 36 11.75 1.27 12.59
CA VAL A 36 10.68 1.79 13.45
C VAL A 36 9.82 2.80 12.68
N GLU A 37 10.44 3.68 11.90
CA GLU A 37 9.74 4.63 11.04
C GLU A 37 8.83 3.91 10.04
N VAL A 38 9.36 2.95 9.28
CA VAL A 38 8.56 2.14 8.34
C VAL A 38 7.41 1.43 9.04
N LEU A 39 7.66 0.80 10.18
CA LEU A 39 6.63 0.08 10.94
C LEU A 39 5.57 1.03 11.51
N SER A 40 5.92 2.28 11.84
CA SER A 40 4.97 3.26 12.35
C SER A 40 3.83 3.56 11.38
N HIS A 41 4.10 3.55 10.07
CA HIS A 41 3.11 3.75 9.01
C HIS A 41 2.22 2.52 8.76
N GLN A 42 2.51 1.39 9.38
CA GLN A 42 1.76 0.14 9.21
C GLN A 42 0.73 -0.09 10.34
N ILE A 43 0.64 0.83 11.28
CA ILE A 43 -0.31 0.78 12.39
C ILE A 43 -1.65 1.35 11.93
N ILE A 44 -2.75 0.67 12.28
CA ILE A 44 -4.09 1.19 12.02
C ILE A 44 -4.24 2.55 12.73
N GLY A 45 -4.71 3.55 11.99
CA GLY A 45 -4.82 4.94 12.43
C GLY A 45 -3.60 5.81 12.14
N ALA A 46 -2.47 5.23 11.69
CA ALA A 46 -1.31 6.00 11.25
C ALA A 46 -1.53 6.65 9.88
N GLU A 47 -0.86 7.77 9.64
CA GLU A 47 -0.81 8.43 8.34
C GLU A 47 -0.20 7.48 7.29
N CYS A 48 -0.90 7.29 6.16
CA CYS A 48 -0.39 6.47 5.07
C CYS A 48 0.76 7.15 4.34
N PRO A 49 1.80 6.39 3.94
CA PRO A 49 2.88 6.91 3.12
C PRO A 49 2.34 7.50 1.82
N GLY A 50 2.80 8.72 1.48
CA GLY A 50 2.47 9.35 0.21
C GLY A 50 3.14 8.65 -0.97
N PHE A 51 2.51 8.75 -2.13
CA PHE A 51 3.11 8.37 -3.40
C PHE A 51 2.71 9.36 -4.50
N THR A 52 3.44 9.32 -5.60
CA THR A 52 3.06 9.99 -6.86
C THR A 52 3.43 9.06 -8.01
N PHE A 53 2.44 8.64 -8.79
CA PHE A 53 2.59 7.76 -9.94
C PHE A 53 1.89 8.36 -11.16
N ILE A 54 2.02 7.74 -12.32
CA ILE A 54 1.37 8.19 -13.55
C ILE A 54 0.13 7.35 -13.85
N ASP A 55 -0.90 8.00 -14.36
CA ASP A 55 -2.08 7.33 -14.91
C ASP A 55 -1.88 6.93 -16.40
N SER A 56 -2.90 6.31 -16.99
CA SER A 56 -2.88 5.86 -18.40
C SER A 56 -2.71 7.01 -19.40
N ASN A 57 -2.97 8.24 -19.01
CA ASN A 57 -2.83 9.44 -19.84
C ASN A 57 -1.47 10.15 -19.61
N GLY A 58 -0.62 9.58 -18.74
CA GLY A 58 0.67 10.18 -18.38
C GLY A 58 0.57 11.31 -17.34
N LYS A 59 -0.61 11.51 -16.73
CA LYS A 59 -0.82 12.51 -15.68
C LYS A 59 -0.28 11.98 -14.35
N SER A 60 0.43 12.84 -13.62
CA SER A 60 0.86 12.55 -12.25
C SER A 60 -0.33 12.59 -11.30
N VAL A 61 -0.49 11.54 -10.51
CA VAL A 61 -1.54 11.36 -9.50
C VAL A 61 -0.88 10.99 -8.18
N SER A 62 -1.27 11.68 -7.12
CA SER A 62 -0.74 11.51 -5.76
C SER A 62 -1.84 11.04 -4.81
N LEU A 63 -1.47 10.30 -3.76
CA LEU A 63 -2.43 9.93 -2.71
C LEU A 63 -3.14 11.14 -2.09
N LYS A 64 -2.43 12.27 -1.94
CA LYS A 64 -2.99 13.53 -1.40
C LYS A 64 -4.16 14.09 -2.22
N ASP A 65 -4.26 13.75 -3.51
CA ASP A 65 -5.33 14.24 -4.39
C ASP A 65 -6.69 13.65 -4.03
N PHE A 66 -6.70 12.61 -3.19
CA PHE A 66 -7.88 11.90 -2.70
C PHE A 66 -8.25 12.22 -1.25
N ARG A 67 -7.66 13.26 -0.65
CA ARG A 67 -8.07 13.71 0.69
C ARG A 67 -9.56 14.01 0.73
N GLY A 68 -10.22 13.61 1.82
CA GLY A 68 -11.68 13.70 1.96
C GLY A 68 -12.45 12.50 1.41
N LYS A 69 -11.75 11.56 0.73
CA LYS A 69 -12.32 10.30 0.27
C LYS A 69 -11.75 9.11 1.03
N ILE A 70 -12.55 8.07 1.18
CA ILE A 70 -12.07 6.73 1.52
C ILE A 70 -11.34 6.19 0.29
N VAL A 71 -10.15 5.63 0.45
CA VAL A 71 -9.38 5.06 -0.65
C VAL A 71 -9.15 3.57 -0.41
N VAL A 72 -9.52 2.75 -1.39
CA VAL A 72 -9.10 1.35 -1.48
C VAL A 72 -7.89 1.32 -2.41
N LEU A 73 -6.71 1.08 -1.84
CA LEU A 73 -5.44 1.05 -2.58
C LEU A 73 -4.98 -0.39 -2.74
N ASP A 74 -4.87 -0.84 -3.99
CA ASP A 74 -4.44 -2.18 -4.39
C ASP A 74 -3.08 -2.13 -5.09
N PHE A 75 -2.14 -2.96 -4.67
CA PHE A 75 -0.86 -3.16 -5.35
C PHE A 75 -0.90 -4.48 -6.13
N CYS A 76 -0.64 -4.38 -7.42
CA CYS A 76 -0.85 -5.47 -8.38
C CYS A 76 0.26 -5.53 -9.44
N ALA A 77 0.15 -6.47 -10.38
CA ALA A 77 0.92 -6.50 -11.61
C ALA A 77 0.21 -7.38 -12.65
N SER A 78 0.47 -7.16 -13.94
CA SER A 78 -0.17 -7.89 -15.03
C SER A 78 0.10 -9.41 -15.02
N TRP A 79 1.27 -9.80 -14.54
CA TRP A 79 1.70 -11.20 -14.42
C TRP A 79 1.17 -11.90 -13.16
N CYS A 80 0.53 -11.15 -12.24
CA CYS A 80 0.03 -11.67 -10.97
C CYS A 80 -1.40 -12.21 -11.14
N GLY A 81 -1.55 -13.49 -11.40
CA GLY A 81 -2.85 -14.14 -11.55
C GLY A 81 -3.81 -13.94 -10.37
N PRO A 82 -3.35 -14.12 -9.12
CA PRO A 82 -4.16 -13.83 -7.93
C PRO A 82 -4.61 -12.36 -7.85
N CYS A 83 -3.78 -11.39 -8.27
CA CYS A 83 -4.15 -9.97 -8.30
C CYS A 83 -5.31 -9.71 -9.26
N ARG A 84 -5.24 -10.30 -10.46
CA ARG A 84 -6.31 -10.17 -11.46
C ARG A 84 -7.64 -10.77 -10.98
N LYS A 85 -7.58 -11.87 -10.22
CA LYS A 85 -8.76 -12.45 -9.58
C LYS A 85 -9.34 -11.50 -8.51
N GLU A 86 -8.47 -10.89 -7.70
CA GLU A 86 -8.89 -9.94 -6.66
C GLU A 86 -9.52 -8.68 -7.27
N MET A 87 -8.95 -8.11 -8.33
CA MET A 87 -9.54 -6.98 -9.06
C MET A 87 -10.98 -7.27 -9.52
N ARG A 88 -11.24 -8.46 -10.05
CA ARG A 88 -12.59 -8.87 -10.47
C ARG A 88 -13.54 -9.02 -9.30
N SER A 89 -13.06 -9.51 -8.16
CA SER A 89 -13.82 -9.56 -6.91
C SER A 89 -14.16 -8.15 -6.41
N MET A 90 -13.19 -7.22 -6.45
CA MET A 90 -13.39 -5.82 -6.05
C MET A 90 -14.39 -5.09 -6.95
N LEU A 91 -14.55 -5.49 -8.21
CA LEU A 91 -15.51 -4.85 -9.13
C LEU A 91 -16.96 -4.94 -8.60
N THR A 92 -17.33 -6.03 -7.96
CA THR A 92 -18.63 -6.16 -7.30
C THR A 92 -18.74 -5.18 -6.14
N ILE A 93 -17.74 -5.09 -5.28
CA ILE A 93 -17.73 -4.16 -4.14
C ILE A 93 -17.78 -2.71 -4.61
N TYR A 94 -16.99 -2.39 -5.65
CA TYR A 94 -17.00 -1.07 -6.28
C TYR A 94 -18.40 -0.69 -6.78
N ASN A 95 -19.05 -1.56 -7.54
CA ASN A 95 -20.38 -1.29 -8.10
C ASN A 95 -21.44 -1.08 -7.01
N ASP A 96 -21.35 -1.83 -5.91
CA ASP A 96 -22.28 -1.74 -4.79
C ASP A 96 -22.06 -0.48 -3.94
N LEU A 97 -20.81 -0.04 -3.79
CA LEU A 97 -20.43 0.99 -2.80
C LEU A 97 -19.95 2.30 -3.41
N LYS A 98 -19.74 2.38 -4.74
CA LYS A 98 -19.25 3.60 -5.41
C LYS A 98 -20.09 4.81 -5.06
N ALA A 99 -19.44 5.88 -4.66
CA ALA A 99 -20.04 7.19 -4.35
C ALA A 99 -18.90 8.24 -4.36
N ASP A 100 -19.26 9.51 -4.25
CA ASP A 100 -18.29 10.61 -4.34
C ASP A 100 -17.23 10.60 -3.23
N ASP A 101 -17.53 9.92 -2.11
CA ASP A 101 -16.66 9.80 -0.95
C ASP A 101 -15.76 8.56 -0.97
N LEU A 102 -15.79 7.77 -2.05
CA LEU A 102 -15.01 6.52 -2.16
C LEU A 102 -14.26 6.48 -3.49
N GLU A 103 -12.98 6.11 -3.42
CA GLU A 103 -12.15 5.90 -4.60
C GLU A 103 -11.42 4.55 -4.52
N PHE A 104 -11.31 3.87 -5.66
CA PHE A 104 -10.48 2.70 -5.82
C PHE A 104 -9.26 3.08 -6.66
N ILE A 105 -8.09 2.63 -6.24
CA ILE A 105 -6.82 2.89 -6.92
C ILE A 105 -6.04 1.60 -6.99
N SER A 106 -5.68 1.17 -8.19
CA SER A 106 -4.73 0.07 -8.37
C SER A 106 -3.40 0.61 -8.88
N VAL A 107 -2.31 0.28 -8.18
CA VAL A 107 -0.94 0.62 -8.57
C VAL A 107 -0.27 -0.62 -9.13
N SER A 108 0.03 -0.58 -10.42
CA SER A 108 0.79 -1.65 -11.07
C SER A 108 2.28 -1.53 -10.76
N LEU A 109 2.86 -2.65 -10.37
CA LEU A 109 4.30 -2.85 -10.17
C LEU A 109 4.92 -3.62 -11.36
N ASP A 110 4.39 -3.41 -12.56
CA ASP A 110 4.97 -3.97 -13.77
C ASP A 110 6.31 -3.28 -14.11
N ASP A 111 7.27 -4.06 -14.55
CA ASP A 111 8.58 -3.60 -15.03
C ASP A 111 8.53 -3.00 -16.45
N SER A 112 7.34 -2.99 -17.07
CA SER A 112 7.12 -2.56 -18.44
C SER A 112 5.78 -1.86 -18.59
N GLU A 113 5.81 -0.65 -19.12
CA GLU A 113 4.60 0.11 -19.45
C GLU A 113 3.69 -0.65 -20.43
N ALA A 114 4.28 -1.33 -21.41
CA ALA A 114 3.51 -2.11 -22.39
C ALA A 114 2.72 -3.25 -21.76
N LYS A 115 3.29 -3.94 -20.75
CA LYS A 115 2.58 -4.97 -19.98
C LYS A 115 1.43 -4.39 -19.16
N TRP A 116 1.69 -3.27 -18.49
CA TRP A 116 0.66 -2.55 -17.74
C TRP A 116 -0.48 -2.10 -18.66
N ARG A 117 -0.19 -1.43 -19.78
CA ARG A 117 -1.21 -0.98 -20.73
C ARG A 117 -2.04 -2.14 -21.29
N LYS A 118 -1.40 -3.27 -21.60
CA LYS A 118 -2.11 -4.48 -22.03
C LYS A 118 -3.09 -4.95 -20.94
N MET A 119 -2.70 -4.93 -19.66
CA MET A 119 -3.59 -5.28 -18.56
C MET A 119 -4.78 -4.32 -18.46
N LEU A 120 -4.57 -2.99 -18.67
CA LEU A 120 -5.66 -2.01 -18.69
C LEU A 120 -6.70 -2.36 -19.77
N ASP A 121 -6.24 -2.70 -20.98
CA ASP A 121 -7.11 -3.06 -22.12
C ASP A 121 -7.89 -4.36 -21.87
N GLU A 122 -7.29 -5.29 -21.13
CA GLU A 122 -7.91 -6.58 -20.82
C GLU A 122 -8.92 -6.48 -19.67
N GLU A 123 -8.58 -5.81 -18.57
CA GLU A 123 -9.42 -5.77 -17.35
C GLU A 123 -10.48 -4.66 -17.41
N LYS A 124 -10.23 -3.53 -18.07
CA LYS A 124 -11.16 -2.39 -18.27
C LYS A 124 -11.82 -1.94 -16.97
N LEU A 125 -11.05 -1.79 -15.91
CA LEU A 125 -11.55 -1.45 -14.60
C LEU A 125 -12.03 0.02 -14.55
N PRO A 126 -13.13 0.31 -13.84
CA PRO A 126 -13.76 1.64 -13.83
C PRO A 126 -13.13 2.65 -12.85
N TRP A 127 -11.99 2.33 -12.26
CA TRP A 127 -11.32 3.15 -11.26
C TRP A 127 -9.91 3.58 -11.68
N VAL A 128 -9.24 4.32 -10.82
CA VAL A 128 -7.91 4.89 -11.09
C VAL A 128 -6.86 3.78 -11.17
N MET A 129 -6.19 3.70 -12.31
CA MET A 129 -5.11 2.75 -12.57
C MET A 129 -3.79 3.52 -12.73
N LEU A 130 -2.83 3.25 -11.86
CA LEU A 130 -1.53 3.91 -11.81
C LEU A 130 -0.41 2.92 -12.11
N TRP A 131 0.72 3.44 -12.52
CA TRP A 131 1.93 2.66 -12.76
C TRP A 131 3.13 3.20 -11.97
N ASP A 132 3.70 2.35 -11.11
CA ASP A 132 5.00 2.55 -10.52
C ASP A 132 6.06 1.96 -11.46
N LYS A 133 6.73 2.83 -12.22
CA LYS A 133 7.76 2.44 -13.18
C LYS A 133 8.98 1.74 -12.57
N THR A 134 9.15 1.79 -11.24
CA THR A 134 10.23 1.08 -10.55
C THR A 134 10.01 -0.43 -10.53
N GLY A 135 8.75 -0.84 -10.69
CA GLY A 135 8.35 -2.22 -10.82
C GLY A 135 8.50 -3.05 -9.55
N PHE A 136 8.11 -4.32 -9.67
CA PHE A 136 8.32 -5.28 -8.60
C PHE A 136 9.78 -5.76 -8.61
N PRO A 137 10.52 -5.72 -7.49
CA PRO A 137 11.92 -6.12 -7.45
C PRO A 137 12.12 -7.57 -7.90
N LYS A 138 13.11 -7.81 -8.73
CA LYS A 138 13.46 -9.16 -9.21
C LYS A 138 14.11 -10.03 -8.13
N ASN A 139 14.59 -9.42 -7.05
CA ASN A 139 15.08 -10.14 -5.89
C ASN A 139 14.38 -9.63 -4.62
N SER A 140 14.03 -10.57 -3.73
CA SER A 140 13.31 -10.27 -2.49
C SER A 140 14.15 -9.55 -1.41
N LYS A 141 15.45 -9.29 -1.68
CA LYS A 141 16.35 -8.69 -0.69
C LYS A 141 16.25 -7.18 -0.61
N THR A 142 15.75 -6.54 -1.68
CA THR A 142 15.64 -5.08 -1.74
C THR A 142 14.25 -4.71 -2.24
N PRO A 143 13.30 -4.41 -1.37
CA PRO A 143 11.97 -3.97 -1.77
C PRO A 143 12.04 -2.63 -2.52
N SER A 144 11.09 -2.36 -3.41
CA SER A 144 10.91 -1.03 -3.98
C SER A 144 10.53 -0.02 -2.89
N ALA A 145 10.65 1.27 -3.17
CA ALA A 145 10.33 2.32 -2.20
C ALA A 145 8.90 2.19 -1.67
N ILE A 146 7.94 1.91 -2.56
CA ILE A 146 6.52 1.77 -2.17
C ILE A 146 6.28 0.50 -1.34
N GLN A 147 6.96 -0.60 -1.66
CA GLN A 147 6.88 -1.83 -0.88
C GLN A 147 7.44 -1.63 0.53
N ALA A 148 8.60 -0.96 0.64
CA ALA A 148 9.20 -0.64 1.94
C ALA A 148 8.27 0.27 2.75
N ALA A 149 7.72 1.33 2.15
CA ALA A 149 6.85 2.28 2.81
C ALA A 149 5.56 1.62 3.36
N TYR A 150 4.91 0.76 2.57
CA TYR A 150 3.69 0.07 2.97
C TYR A 150 3.92 -1.27 3.66
N GLY A 151 5.17 -1.74 3.73
CA GLY A 151 5.57 -2.96 4.45
C GLY A 151 5.02 -4.24 3.84
N PHE A 152 5.07 -4.38 2.52
CA PHE A 152 4.67 -5.63 1.86
C PHE A 152 5.77 -6.21 0.98
N TYR A 153 5.77 -7.53 0.83
CA TYR A 153 6.77 -8.29 0.07
C TYR A 153 6.14 -9.19 -0.99
N SER A 154 4.82 -9.22 -1.05
CA SER A 154 4.06 -10.02 -2.04
C SER A 154 2.78 -9.28 -2.44
N ILE A 155 2.28 -9.59 -3.63
CA ILE A 155 1.03 -9.08 -4.18
C ILE A 155 0.06 -10.25 -4.49
N PRO A 156 -1.25 -10.02 -4.45
CA PRO A 156 -1.92 -8.74 -4.19
C PRO A 156 -1.73 -8.26 -2.75
N PHE A 157 -1.66 -6.94 -2.57
CA PHE A 157 -1.65 -6.32 -1.26
C PHE A 157 -2.58 -5.11 -1.27
N LEU A 158 -3.59 -5.11 -0.40
CA LEU A 158 -4.60 -4.07 -0.36
C LEU A 158 -4.62 -3.39 1.01
N VAL A 159 -4.85 -2.08 0.97
CA VAL A 159 -5.11 -1.28 2.16
C VAL A 159 -6.36 -0.43 1.96
N VAL A 160 -7.06 -0.12 3.06
CA VAL A 160 -8.14 0.85 3.09
C VAL A 160 -7.68 2.05 3.90
N ILE A 161 -7.85 3.23 3.34
CA ILE A 161 -7.39 4.52 3.87
C ILE A 161 -8.63 5.36 4.13
N ASP A 162 -8.70 6.02 5.28
CA ASP A 162 -9.82 6.89 5.64
C ASP A 162 -9.73 8.28 4.96
N LYS A 163 -10.75 9.11 5.20
CA LYS A 163 -10.88 10.45 4.61
C LYS A 163 -9.76 11.41 5.04
N GLU A 164 -9.17 11.17 6.20
CA GLU A 164 -8.03 11.91 6.75
C GLU A 164 -6.69 11.39 6.20
N GLY A 165 -6.69 10.30 5.40
CA GLY A 165 -5.50 9.66 4.82
C GLY A 165 -4.79 8.73 5.77
N LYS A 166 -5.48 8.24 6.81
CA LYS A 166 -4.94 7.28 7.76
C LYS A 166 -5.29 5.85 7.38
N LEU A 167 -4.44 4.93 7.76
CA LEU A 167 -4.63 3.51 7.52
C LEU A 167 -5.80 2.96 8.35
N ALA A 168 -6.87 2.55 7.67
CA ALA A 168 -8.05 1.96 8.31
C ALA A 168 -8.01 0.43 8.32
N ALA A 169 -7.46 -0.19 7.28
CA ALA A 169 -7.25 -1.63 7.21
C ALA A 169 -6.08 -1.95 6.27
N ARG A 170 -5.40 -3.07 6.52
CA ARG A 170 -4.28 -3.53 5.67
C ARG A 170 -4.32 -5.03 5.43
N ASN A 171 -3.77 -5.44 4.29
CA ASN A 171 -3.71 -6.83 3.83
C ASN A 171 -5.09 -7.50 3.83
N VAL A 172 -6.12 -6.73 3.47
CA VAL A 172 -7.52 -7.15 3.38
C VAL A 172 -7.86 -7.61 1.97
N ARG A 173 -8.87 -8.48 1.80
CA ARG A 173 -9.30 -9.01 0.51
C ARG A 173 -10.79 -9.29 0.48
N GLY A 174 -11.36 -9.25 -0.72
CA GLY A 174 -12.77 -9.58 -0.93
C GLY A 174 -13.68 -8.87 0.06
N GLU A 175 -14.52 -9.62 0.78
CA GLU A 175 -15.52 -9.04 1.70
C GLU A 175 -14.91 -8.24 2.85
N GLN A 176 -13.66 -8.53 3.26
CA GLN A 176 -12.97 -7.72 4.28
C GLN A 176 -12.76 -6.27 3.82
N VAL A 177 -12.60 -6.02 2.51
CA VAL A 177 -12.53 -4.67 1.95
C VAL A 177 -13.85 -3.95 2.15
N ARG A 178 -14.99 -4.61 1.84
CA ARG A 178 -16.33 -4.09 2.08
C ARG A 178 -16.55 -3.73 3.54
N GLU A 179 -16.25 -4.64 4.44
CA GLU A 179 -16.39 -4.44 5.89
C GLU A 179 -15.57 -3.24 6.37
N ALA A 180 -14.32 -3.10 5.90
CA ALA A 180 -13.45 -1.99 6.25
C ALA A 180 -14.03 -0.64 5.77
N ILE A 181 -14.53 -0.57 4.53
CA ILE A 181 -15.18 0.64 3.99
C ILE A 181 -16.40 1.01 4.83
N LEU A 182 -17.30 0.06 5.09
CA LEU A 182 -18.56 0.32 5.82
C LEU A 182 -18.30 0.73 7.27
N LYS A 183 -17.23 0.23 7.88
CA LYS A 183 -16.83 0.59 9.25
C LYS A 183 -16.45 2.06 9.40
N ILE A 184 -15.80 2.66 8.39
CA ILE A 184 -15.27 4.04 8.44
C ILE A 184 -16.13 5.05 7.69
N ARG A 185 -17.16 4.60 6.96
CA ARG A 185 -18.06 5.46 6.17
C ARG A 185 -19.15 6.15 7.00
N LYS A 186 -19.18 5.87 8.31
CA LYS A 186 -20.19 6.39 9.25
C LYS A 186 -20.19 7.91 9.35
#